data_41b8d1f0aeaa49fdfa16e2da8d7237e6
#
_entry.id   41b8d1f0aeaa49fdfa16e2da8d7237e6
#
_cell.length_a   1.000
_cell.length_b   1.000
_cell.length_c   1.000
_cell.angle_alpha   90.00
_cell.angle_beta   90.00
_cell.angle_gamma   90.00
#
_symmetry.space_group_name_H-M   'P 1'
#
loop_
_entity.id
_entity.type
_entity.pdbx_description
1 polymer ?
#
loop_
_entity_poly.entity_id
_entity_poly.type
_entity_poly.pdbx_seq_one_letter_code
_entity_poly.pdbx_strand_id
1 'polypeptide(L)'
;GKQYQPGRIIVIRGKAPGIPDTFNGSSIREPARGFNSVDVRYWAVCNTNLAPPVPVVDCATDLNMRLQGQFYTLVVSADRQRPDWLKPNINWLPYGDEQYQKLFAVRHILPSPEFAYDVKDARDQGCLFDFNFPAFPPRSAIDDVGPICERAMGDYYPVALWCDKATFLAGGFDACLREDE
;
A
#
# COMPACT_ATOMS: atom_id res chain seq x y z
N GLY A 1 1.79 18.10 -5.04
CA GLY A 1 1.98 16.66 -5.29
C GLY A 1 2.21 16.43 -6.78
N LYS A 2 2.98 15.40 -7.12
CA LYS A 2 3.15 15.01 -8.53
C LYS A 2 1.76 14.59 -9.05
N GLN A 3 1.23 15.25 -10.05
CA GLN A 3 0.02 14.84 -10.75
C GLN A 3 0.34 13.70 -11.73
N TYR A 4 -0.69 12.94 -12.08
CA TYR A 4 -0.58 11.92 -13.12
C TYR A 4 0.02 12.51 -14.41
N GLN A 5 0.91 11.75 -15.03
CA GLN A 5 1.48 12.04 -16.35
C GLN A 5 1.40 10.78 -17.21
N PRO A 6 1.07 10.89 -18.50
CA PRO A 6 1.08 9.75 -19.41
C PRO A 6 2.43 9.03 -19.40
N GLY A 7 2.40 7.71 -19.31
CA GLY A 7 3.61 6.88 -19.24
C GLY A 7 4.18 6.67 -17.84
N ARG A 8 3.70 7.39 -16.83
CA ARG A 8 4.08 7.16 -15.43
C ARG A 8 3.08 6.26 -14.71
N ILE A 9 3.61 5.49 -13.78
CA ILE A 9 2.88 4.61 -12.88
C ILE A 9 3.27 4.89 -11.43
N ILE A 10 2.43 4.47 -10.49
CA ILE A 10 2.85 4.41 -9.09
C ILE A 10 3.19 2.97 -8.76
N VAL A 11 4.35 2.77 -8.15
CA VAL A 11 4.79 1.44 -7.69
C VAL A 11 4.86 1.47 -6.17
N ILE A 12 4.19 0.51 -5.54
CA ILE A 12 4.11 0.39 -4.08
C ILE A 12 4.72 -0.95 -3.69
N ARG A 13 5.61 -0.95 -2.71
CA ARG A 13 6.19 -2.17 -2.14
C ARG A 13 6.11 -2.12 -0.63
N GLY A 14 5.71 -3.22 -0.02
CA GLY A 14 5.64 -3.38 1.43
C GLY A 14 5.62 -4.83 1.84
N LYS A 15 5.80 -5.07 3.13
CA LYS A 15 5.67 -6.40 3.74
C LYS A 15 4.22 -6.65 4.14
N ALA A 16 3.73 -7.84 3.86
CA ALA A 16 2.40 -8.28 4.26
C ALA A 16 2.43 -8.79 5.70
N PRO A 17 1.52 -8.34 6.57
CA PRO A 17 1.33 -8.95 7.88
C PRO A 17 0.75 -10.35 7.74
N GLY A 18 1.06 -11.23 8.69
CA GLY A 18 0.52 -12.58 8.75
C GLY A 18 -0.98 -12.57 9.05
N ILE A 19 -1.72 -13.43 8.38
CA ILE A 19 -3.17 -13.58 8.50
C ILE A 19 -3.55 -15.02 8.82
N PRO A 20 -4.73 -15.28 9.40
CA PRO A 20 -5.31 -16.61 9.46
C PRO A 20 -6.02 -16.96 8.15
N ASP A 21 -6.02 -18.23 7.76
CA ASP A 21 -6.76 -18.71 6.59
C ASP A 21 -8.18 -19.17 6.96
N THR A 22 -8.93 -18.27 7.58
CA THR A 22 -10.31 -18.60 8.01
C THR A 22 -11.29 -18.71 6.85
N PHE A 23 -10.95 -18.21 5.66
CA PHE A 23 -11.74 -18.41 4.46
C PHE A 23 -11.82 -19.90 4.07
N ASN A 24 -10.73 -20.64 4.28
CA ASN A 24 -10.66 -22.08 4.04
C ASN A 24 -10.94 -22.90 5.31
N GLY A 25 -11.50 -22.28 6.35
CA GLY A 25 -11.94 -22.97 7.56
C GLY A 25 -10.87 -23.18 8.65
N SER A 26 -9.69 -22.62 8.49
CA SER A 26 -8.65 -22.65 9.53
C SER A 26 -9.05 -21.84 10.77
N SER A 27 -8.44 -22.19 11.91
CA SER A 27 -8.62 -21.43 13.14
C SER A 27 -8.11 -19.99 12.99
N ILE A 28 -8.77 -19.05 13.64
CA ILE A 28 -8.34 -17.65 13.71
C ILE A 28 -6.92 -17.47 14.29
N ARG A 29 -6.39 -18.48 15.00
CA ARG A 29 -5.08 -18.47 15.63
C ARG A 29 -4.00 -19.18 14.79
N GLU A 30 -4.40 -19.81 13.69
CA GLU A 30 -3.47 -20.53 12.82
C GLU A 30 -3.09 -19.63 11.65
N PRO A 31 -1.78 -19.35 11.46
CA PRO A 31 -1.35 -18.52 10.34
C PRO A 31 -1.60 -19.25 9.01
N ALA A 32 -1.99 -18.48 8.01
CA ALA A 32 -2.09 -18.94 6.64
C ALA A 32 -0.72 -19.40 6.13
N ARG A 33 -0.73 -20.26 5.11
CA ARG A 33 0.50 -20.82 4.53
C ARG A 33 1.47 -19.70 4.10
N GLY A 34 2.69 -19.80 4.56
CA GLY A 34 3.77 -18.84 4.26
C GLY A 34 3.97 -17.76 5.32
N PHE A 35 3.15 -17.76 6.39
CA PHE A 35 3.33 -16.91 7.55
C PHE A 35 3.70 -17.72 8.79
N ASN A 36 4.47 -17.10 9.70
CA ASN A 36 4.88 -17.72 10.97
C ASN A 36 3.97 -17.35 12.14
N SER A 37 3.17 -16.29 11.98
CA SER A 37 2.28 -15.73 13.00
C SER A 37 0.99 -15.23 12.38
N VAL A 38 -0.02 -15.01 13.20
CA VAL A 38 -1.20 -14.22 12.85
C VAL A 38 -0.99 -12.84 13.43
N ASP A 39 -0.62 -11.88 12.56
CA ASP A 39 -0.35 -10.50 12.95
C ASP A 39 -1.63 -9.65 12.95
N VAL A 40 -2.48 -9.84 11.94
CA VAL A 40 -3.77 -9.15 11.81
C VAL A 40 -4.86 -10.12 11.34
N ARG A 41 -6.12 -9.76 11.58
CA ARG A 41 -7.24 -10.53 11.06
C ARG A 41 -7.49 -10.30 9.56
N TYR A 42 -7.20 -9.09 9.09
CA TYR A 42 -7.38 -8.64 7.72
C TYR A 42 -6.49 -7.44 7.45
N TRP A 43 -5.98 -7.34 6.23
CA TRP A 43 -5.29 -6.14 5.76
C TRP A 43 -5.61 -5.83 4.31
N ALA A 44 -5.44 -4.56 3.94
CA ALA A 44 -5.62 -4.10 2.57
C ALA A 44 -4.78 -2.85 2.27
N VAL A 45 -4.49 -2.66 0.99
CA VAL A 45 -4.01 -1.39 0.43
C VAL A 45 -5.07 -0.88 -0.53
N CYS A 46 -5.65 0.26 -0.22
CA CYS A 46 -6.71 0.88 -1.01
C CYS A 46 -6.23 2.15 -1.72
N ASN A 47 -6.56 2.28 -3.00
CA ASN A 47 -6.43 3.52 -3.76
C ASN A 47 -7.70 4.35 -3.61
N THR A 48 -7.56 5.62 -3.24
CA THR A 48 -8.67 6.57 -3.08
C THR A 48 -8.39 7.86 -3.85
N ASN A 49 -9.43 8.50 -4.38
CA ASN A 49 -9.31 9.85 -4.91
C ASN A 49 -9.26 10.85 -3.74
N LEU A 50 -8.24 11.71 -3.75
CA LEU A 50 -8.06 12.74 -2.73
C LEU A 50 -8.95 13.96 -3.03
N ALA A 51 -10.26 13.73 -3.03
CA ALA A 51 -11.29 14.76 -3.19
C ALA A 51 -12.53 14.33 -2.39
N PRO A 52 -13.22 15.27 -1.70
CA PRO A 52 -14.44 14.91 -0.98
C PRO A 52 -15.48 14.22 -1.88
N PRO A 53 -16.11 13.15 -1.45
CA PRO A 53 -16.05 12.46 -0.15
C PRO A 53 -14.91 11.43 0.00
N VAL A 54 -13.81 11.54 -0.72
CA VAL A 54 -12.65 10.63 -0.72
C VAL A 54 -13.07 9.19 -1.13
N PRO A 55 -13.64 9.02 -2.33
CA PRO A 55 -14.14 7.73 -2.76
C PRO A 55 -12.99 6.74 -2.97
N VAL A 56 -13.19 5.50 -2.51
CA VAL A 56 -12.30 4.39 -2.81
C VAL A 56 -12.45 4.04 -4.29
N VAL A 57 -11.33 3.98 -5.00
CA VAL A 57 -11.28 3.52 -6.39
C VAL A 57 -11.28 2.00 -6.44
N ASP A 58 -10.32 1.38 -5.72
CA ASP A 58 -10.21 -0.08 -5.60
C ASP A 58 -9.26 -0.45 -4.44
N CYS A 59 -9.30 -1.71 -4.02
CA CYS A 59 -8.45 -2.25 -2.95
C CYS A 59 -7.82 -3.59 -3.35
N ALA A 60 -6.54 -3.73 -3.04
CA ALA A 60 -5.88 -5.03 -2.98
C ALA A 60 -5.90 -5.52 -1.52
N THR A 61 -6.44 -6.72 -1.31
CA THR A 61 -6.69 -7.29 0.03
C THR A 61 -5.83 -8.53 0.26
N ASP A 62 -5.76 -8.98 1.49
CA ASP A 62 -5.12 -10.22 1.89
C ASP A 62 -5.53 -11.44 1.04
N LEU A 63 -6.80 -11.49 0.58
CA LEU A 63 -7.34 -12.59 -0.22
C LEU A 63 -6.83 -12.60 -1.67
N ASN A 64 -6.49 -11.44 -2.24
CA ASN A 64 -6.12 -11.33 -3.65
C ASN A 64 -4.69 -10.84 -3.88
N MET A 65 -3.98 -10.46 -2.82
CA MET A 65 -2.60 -9.98 -2.90
C MET A 65 -1.63 -11.13 -3.17
N ARG A 66 -0.88 -11.02 -4.24
CA ARG A 66 0.21 -11.95 -4.58
C ARG A 66 1.47 -11.52 -3.88
N LEU A 67 2.11 -12.45 -3.18
CA LEU A 67 3.32 -12.20 -2.40
C LEU A 67 4.53 -12.88 -3.04
N GLN A 68 5.68 -12.27 -2.86
CA GLN A 68 7.00 -12.83 -3.14
C GLN A 68 7.74 -12.94 -1.81
N GLY A 69 7.73 -14.13 -1.21
CA GLY A 69 7.98 -14.28 0.21
C GLY A 69 6.86 -13.60 1.00
N GLN A 70 7.22 -12.68 1.87
CA GLN A 70 6.25 -11.86 2.61
C GLN A 70 6.03 -10.46 2.00
N PHE A 71 6.67 -10.15 0.86
CA PHE A 71 6.57 -8.83 0.24
C PHE A 71 5.58 -8.83 -0.92
N TYR A 72 4.83 -7.75 -1.05
CA TYR A 72 4.04 -7.46 -2.23
C TYR A 72 4.64 -6.31 -3.04
N THR A 73 4.43 -6.36 -4.34
CA THR A 73 4.62 -5.22 -5.24
C THR A 73 3.28 -4.95 -5.90
N LEU A 74 2.82 -3.72 -5.82
CA LEU A 74 1.55 -3.25 -6.36
C LEU A 74 1.83 -2.11 -7.32
N VAL A 75 1.30 -2.22 -8.54
CA VAL A 75 1.36 -1.17 -9.55
C VAL A 75 0.01 -0.51 -9.68
N VAL A 76 0.00 0.82 -9.71
CA VAL A 76 -1.20 1.62 -9.97
C VAL A 76 -1.00 2.34 -11.30
N SER A 77 -1.88 2.10 -12.26
CA SER A 77 -1.79 2.67 -13.61
C SER A 77 -3.14 3.14 -14.13
N ALA A 78 -3.12 4.01 -15.14
CA ALA A 78 -4.33 4.55 -15.78
C ALA A 78 -5.08 3.54 -16.67
N ASP A 79 -4.56 2.34 -16.82
CA ASP A 79 -5.26 1.29 -17.55
C ASP A 79 -6.61 0.99 -16.88
N ARG A 80 -7.66 0.75 -17.68
CA ARG A 80 -9.01 0.46 -17.16
C ARG A 80 -9.16 -0.95 -16.63
N GLN A 81 -8.29 -1.85 -17.06
CA GLN A 81 -8.20 -3.24 -16.65
C GLN A 81 -6.74 -3.59 -16.42
N ARG A 82 -6.49 -4.67 -15.67
CA ARG A 82 -5.13 -5.15 -15.48
C ARG A 82 -4.42 -5.31 -16.84
N PRO A 83 -3.33 -4.56 -17.04
CA PRO A 83 -2.67 -4.55 -18.35
C PRO A 83 -1.82 -5.82 -18.60
N ASP A 84 -1.78 -6.27 -19.86
CA ASP A 84 -1.03 -7.47 -20.27
C ASP A 84 0.50 -7.31 -20.12
N TRP A 85 1.00 -6.05 -20.13
CA TRP A 85 2.42 -5.78 -19.90
C TRP A 85 2.88 -6.09 -18.47
N LEU A 86 1.95 -6.24 -17.52
CA LEU A 86 2.27 -6.45 -16.12
C LEU A 86 2.45 -7.94 -15.82
N LYS A 87 3.62 -8.31 -15.29
CA LYS A 87 3.93 -9.70 -14.92
C LYS A 87 2.88 -10.29 -13.97
N PRO A 88 2.54 -11.58 -14.10
CA PRO A 88 1.48 -12.20 -13.30
C PRO A 88 1.65 -12.12 -11.78
N ASN A 89 2.87 -12.05 -11.28
CA ASN A 89 3.21 -11.98 -9.86
C ASN A 89 3.19 -10.58 -9.25
N ILE A 90 2.93 -9.55 -10.06
CA ILE A 90 2.78 -8.16 -9.59
C ILE A 90 1.28 -7.88 -9.39
N ASN A 91 0.93 -7.20 -8.31
CA ASN A 91 -0.44 -6.77 -8.06
C ASN A 91 -0.75 -5.49 -8.82
N TRP A 92 -2.03 -5.23 -9.05
CA TRP A 92 -2.45 -4.06 -9.81
C TRP A 92 -3.74 -3.46 -9.24
N LEU A 93 -3.79 -2.13 -9.25
CA LEU A 93 -5.00 -1.34 -9.03
C LEU A 93 -5.15 -0.29 -10.13
N PRO A 94 -6.39 0.05 -10.53
CA PRO A 94 -6.62 1.15 -11.45
C PRO A 94 -6.24 2.48 -10.76
N TYR A 95 -5.70 3.42 -11.55
CA TYR A 95 -5.48 4.79 -11.04
C TYR A 95 -6.81 5.48 -10.75
N GLY A 96 -7.85 5.19 -11.51
CA GLY A 96 -9.13 5.89 -11.45
C GLY A 96 -9.06 7.21 -12.18
N ASP A 97 -9.75 8.23 -11.65
CA ASP A 97 -9.82 9.53 -12.29
C ASP A 97 -8.48 10.29 -12.20
N GLU A 98 -7.90 10.61 -13.35
CA GLU A 98 -6.57 11.21 -13.49
C GLU A 98 -6.47 12.66 -13.00
N GLN A 99 -7.60 13.35 -12.87
CA GLN A 99 -7.64 14.73 -12.38
C GLN A 99 -7.40 14.82 -10.86
N TYR A 100 -7.59 13.74 -10.11
CA TYR A 100 -7.44 13.74 -8.66
C TYR A 100 -6.09 13.18 -8.22
N GLN A 101 -5.53 13.80 -7.20
CA GLN A 101 -4.44 13.18 -6.43
C GLN A 101 -4.94 11.89 -5.77
N LYS A 102 -4.01 10.98 -5.48
CA LYS A 102 -4.33 9.71 -4.83
C LYS A 102 -3.86 9.67 -3.38
N LEU A 103 -4.66 9.02 -2.57
CA LEU A 103 -4.30 8.61 -1.23
C LEU A 103 -4.30 7.08 -1.17
N PHE A 104 -3.19 6.50 -0.74
CA PHE A 104 -3.10 5.07 -0.49
C PHE A 104 -3.31 4.81 1.01
N ALA A 105 -4.41 4.14 1.32
CA ALA A 105 -4.74 3.79 2.69
C ALA A 105 -4.34 2.34 2.98
N VAL A 106 -3.44 2.15 3.94
CA VAL A 106 -3.16 0.84 4.52
C VAL A 106 -4.13 0.58 5.67
N ARG A 107 -4.72 -0.60 5.68
CA ARG A 107 -5.67 -1.01 6.71
C ARG A 107 -5.20 -2.29 7.39
N HIS A 108 -5.09 -2.24 8.71
CA HIS A 108 -4.91 -3.39 9.58
C HIS A 108 -6.15 -3.52 10.47
N ILE A 109 -6.81 -4.66 10.42
CA ILE A 109 -8.05 -4.90 11.18
C ILE A 109 -7.78 -5.98 12.23
N LEU A 110 -8.13 -5.68 13.46
CA LEU A 110 -7.96 -6.56 14.63
C LEU A 110 -6.52 -7.10 14.71
N PRO A 111 -5.53 -6.21 14.90
CA PRO A 111 -4.15 -6.63 15.08
C PRO A 111 -3.99 -7.50 16.34
N SER A 112 -3.06 -8.44 16.28
CA SER A 112 -2.63 -9.20 17.45
C SER A 112 -1.93 -8.27 18.44
N PRO A 113 -2.09 -8.45 19.75
CA PRO A 113 -1.34 -7.68 20.75
C PRO A 113 0.18 -7.82 20.64
N GLU A 114 0.67 -8.89 20.03
CA GLU A 114 2.09 -9.16 19.81
C GLU A 114 2.63 -8.52 18.53
N PHE A 115 1.76 -7.98 17.66
CA PHE A 115 2.14 -7.32 16.42
C PHE A 115 2.40 -5.83 16.63
N ALA A 116 3.64 -5.46 16.90
CA ALA A 116 4.04 -4.09 17.25
C ALA A 116 4.12 -3.12 16.05
N TYR A 117 3.82 -3.57 14.82
CA TYR A 117 3.94 -2.79 13.58
C TYR A 117 2.58 -2.44 12.97
N ASP A 118 1.52 -2.50 13.74
CA ASP A 118 0.19 -2.18 13.23
C ASP A 118 -0.05 -0.67 13.13
N VAL A 119 -1.06 -0.30 12.33
CA VAL A 119 -1.43 1.10 12.07
C VAL A 119 -1.83 1.85 13.33
N LYS A 120 -2.44 1.16 14.32
CA LYS A 120 -2.86 1.79 15.58
C LYS A 120 -1.65 2.13 16.44
N ASP A 121 -0.71 1.19 16.60
CA ASP A 121 0.51 1.41 17.36
C ASP A 121 1.40 2.46 16.69
N ALA A 122 1.47 2.45 15.36
CA ALA A 122 2.16 3.49 14.60
C ALA A 122 1.57 4.88 14.86
N ARG A 123 0.23 5.00 14.88
CA ARG A 123 -0.46 6.24 15.22
C ARG A 123 -0.13 6.71 16.63
N ASP A 124 -0.13 5.81 17.59
CA ASP A 124 0.16 6.12 18.99
C ASP A 124 1.64 6.55 19.19
N GLN A 125 2.52 6.21 18.23
CA GLN A 125 3.91 6.69 18.12
C GLN A 125 4.06 8.00 17.31
N GLY A 126 2.96 8.60 16.86
CA GLY A 126 2.97 9.88 16.14
C GLY A 126 2.90 9.75 14.62
N CYS A 127 2.73 8.54 14.07
CA CYS A 127 2.37 8.34 12.66
C CYS A 127 0.90 8.72 12.44
N LEU A 128 0.63 10.00 12.45
CA LEU A 128 -0.72 10.54 12.32
C LEU A 128 -0.73 11.72 11.36
N PHE A 129 -1.55 11.61 10.33
CA PHE A 129 -1.92 12.75 9.51
C PHE A 129 -3.20 13.38 10.04
N ASP A 130 -3.13 14.61 10.47
CA ASP A 130 -4.31 15.36 10.91
C ASP A 130 -5.07 15.87 9.68
N PHE A 131 -6.10 15.13 9.27
CA PHE A 131 -6.97 15.49 8.18
C PHE A 131 -8.07 16.43 8.67
N ASN A 132 -7.80 17.73 8.75
CA ASN A 132 -8.84 18.73 8.92
C ASN A 132 -9.51 19.01 7.57
N PHE A 133 -10.57 18.28 7.25
CA PHE A 133 -11.39 18.59 6.09
C PHE A 133 -11.97 20.02 6.18
N PRO A 134 -11.95 20.82 5.09
CA PRO A 134 -11.57 20.49 3.72
C PRO A 134 -10.08 20.69 3.37
N ALA A 135 -9.25 21.11 4.31
CA ALA A 135 -7.84 21.35 4.08
C ALA A 135 -7.05 20.05 4.29
N PHE A 136 -6.35 19.61 3.24
CA PHE A 136 -5.34 18.54 3.39
C PHE A 136 -4.10 19.09 4.08
N PRO A 137 -3.38 18.28 4.87
CA PRO A 137 -2.13 18.71 5.46
C PRO A 137 -1.17 19.19 4.36
N PRO A 138 -0.42 20.26 4.58
CA PRO A 138 0.59 20.69 3.63
C PRO A 138 1.62 19.59 3.42
N ARG A 139 2.27 19.54 2.26
CA ARG A 139 3.27 18.52 1.92
C ARG A 139 4.36 18.41 3.00
N SER A 140 4.79 19.52 3.58
CA SER A 140 5.75 19.53 4.70
C SER A 140 5.29 18.67 5.88
N ALA A 141 4.02 18.71 6.26
CA ALA A 141 3.50 17.87 7.34
C ALA A 141 3.53 16.38 6.97
N ILE A 142 3.35 16.03 5.69
CA ILE A 142 3.49 14.66 5.20
C ILE A 142 4.96 14.23 5.24
N ASP A 143 5.86 15.09 4.79
CA ASP A 143 7.31 14.85 4.79
C ASP A 143 7.85 14.69 6.22
N ASP A 144 7.30 15.40 7.21
CA ASP A 144 7.67 15.31 8.63
C ASP A 144 7.20 14.02 9.29
N VAL A 145 6.01 13.53 8.92
CA VAL A 145 5.38 12.32 9.51
C VAL A 145 5.91 11.03 8.87
N GLY A 146 6.27 11.05 7.60
CA GLY A 146 6.76 9.88 6.87
C GLY A 146 7.86 9.10 7.60
N PRO A 147 8.96 9.74 8.05
CA PRO A 147 10.03 9.07 8.80
C PRO A 147 9.59 8.49 10.15
N ILE A 148 8.55 9.05 10.77
CA ILE A 148 7.97 8.51 12.01
C ILE A 148 7.21 7.22 11.70
N CYS A 149 6.39 7.23 10.65
CA CYS A 149 5.64 6.06 10.19
C CYS A 149 6.57 4.91 9.78
N GLU A 150 7.63 5.24 9.04
CA GLU A 150 8.63 4.26 8.61
C GLU A 150 9.31 3.58 9.80
N ARG A 151 9.71 4.34 10.82
CA ARG A 151 10.28 3.76 12.05
C ARG A 151 9.28 2.93 12.83
N ALA A 152 8.03 3.40 12.94
CA ALA A 152 7.00 2.72 13.71
C ALA A 152 6.54 1.40 13.06
N MET A 153 6.44 1.37 11.74
CA MET A 153 5.94 0.22 11.00
C MET A 153 7.04 -0.64 10.35
N GLY A 154 8.29 -0.14 10.27
CA GLY A 154 9.39 -0.85 9.62
C GLY A 154 9.03 -1.28 8.19
N ASP A 155 9.36 -2.52 7.82
CA ASP A 155 9.07 -3.10 6.50
C ASP A 155 7.57 -3.13 6.13
N TYR A 156 6.67 -2.99 7.13
CA TYR A 156 5.22 -2.96 6.92
C TYR A 156 4.72 -1.57 6.49
N TYR A 157 5.56 -0.53 6.59
CA TYR A 157 5.29 0.78 5.98
C TYR A 157 5.57 0.71 4.49
N PRO A 158 4.54 0.85 3.61
CA PRO A 158 4.78 0.68 2.19
C PRO A 158 5.49 1.89 1.60
N VAL A 159 6.54 1.63 0.84
CA VAL A 159 7.20 2.63 0.00
C VAL A 159 6.41 2.79 -1.29
N ALA A 160 6.00 4.01 -1.62
CA ALA A 160 5.24 4.36 -2.82
C ALA A 160 6.02 5.37 -3.67
N LEU A 161 6.29 5.02 -4.92
CA LEU A 161 7.13 5.80 -5.84
C LEU A 161 6.39 6.09 -7.14
N TRP A 162 6.59 7.29 -7.70
CA TRP A 162 6.31 7.54 -9.11
C TRP A 162 7.47 7.00 -9.96
N CYS A 163 7.16 6.22 -10.98
CA CYS A 163 8.13 5.57 -11.83
C CYS A 163 7.70 5.64 -13.29
N ASP A 164 8.65 5.78 -14.20
CA ASP A 164 8.37 5.56 -15.60
C ASP A 164 8.06 4.09 -15.87
N LYS A 165 7.01 3.83 -16.63
CA LYS A 165 6.62 2.46 -16.99
C LYS A 165 7.77 1.69 -17.63
N ALA A 166 8.59 2.35 -18.48
CA ALA A 166 9.74 1.73 -19.14
C ALA A 166 10.80 1.30 -18.11
N THR A 167 11.10 2.14 -17.13
CA THR A 167 12.03 1.85 -16.04
C THR A 167 11.56 0.65 -15.20
N PHE A 168 10.27 0.63 -14.86
CA PHE A 168 9.69 -0.51 -14.15
C PHE A 168 9.77 -1.82 -14.94
N LEU A 169 9.48 -1.78 -16.24
CA LEU A 169 9.56 -2.98 -17.10
C LEU A 169 10.99 -3.51 -17.25
N ALA A 170 11.98 -2.62 -17.23
CA ALA A 170 13.40 -2.99 -17.34
C ALA A 170 13.97 -3.59 -16.05
N GLY A 171 13.59 -3.09 -14.86
CA GLY A 171 14.25 -3.50 -13.63
C GLY A 171 13.35 -3.57 -12.37
N GLY A 172 12.03 -3.46 -12.51
CA GLY A 172 11.07 -3.58 -11.41
C GLY A 172 11.16 -2.44 -10.40
N PHE A 173 10.75 -2.73 -9.16
CA PHE A 173 10.75 -1.75 -8.06
C PHE A 173 12.13 -1.13 -7.80
N ASP A 174 13.19 -1.94 -7.81
CA ASP A 174 14.54 -1.47 -7.51
C ASP A 174 15.08 -0.48 -8.57
N ALA A 175 14.63 -0.60 -9.82
CA ALA A 175 14.95 0.39 -10.85
C ALA A 175 14.20 1.71 -10.61
N CYS A 176 12.94 1.64 -10.18
CA CYS A 176 12.15 2.81 -9.83
C CYS A 176 12.72 3.56 -8.63
N LEU A 177 13.22 2.84 -7.62
CA LEU A 177 13.84 3.44 -6.44
C LEU A 177 15.05 4.29 -6.81
N ARG A 178 15.89 3.81 -7.73
CA ARG A 178 17.05 4.57 -8.24
C ARG A 178 16.69 5.77 -9.14
N GLU A 179 15.49 5.75 -9.73
CA GLU A 179 15.00 6.89 -10.53
C GLU A 179 14.51 8.05 -9.64
N ASP A 180 14.03 7.74 -8.44
CA ASP A 180 13.47 8.73 -7.51
C ASP A 180 14.53 9.40 -6.60
N GLU A 181 15.76 8.81 -6.53
CA GLU A 181 16.94 9.41 -5.88
C GLU A 181 17.53 10.57 -6.72
#